data_661bfed6d3ce8a7e87c62fd53e0d023e
#
_entry.id   661bfed6d3ce8a7e87c62fd53e0d023e
#
_cell.length_a   1.000
_cell.length_b   1.000
_cell.length_c   1.000
_cell.angle_alpha   90.00
_cell.angle_beta   90.00
_cell.angle_gamma   90.00
#
_symmetry.space_group_name_H-M   'P 1'
#
loop_
_entity.id
_entity.type
_entity.pdbx_description
1 polymer ?
#
loop_
_entity_poly.entity_id
_entity_poly.type
_entity_poly.pdbx_seq_one_letter_code
_entity_poly.pdbx_strand_id
1 'polypeptide(L)'
;MLRRLVRLATVAAAAAIAVPALAQAEVMAPDVLVKNVTLEVVDIIRKDQDIQAGGAVAKKKMVALIETKILPHFNFQAMTSSAVGRNWGKANAEQKTRLNEEFKTLLVRTYSSALTAYSDQKFDFRPLRAKPTDTDVTVNVRVIQSGTQPVTIDYDMEKRPSGWKVWDVRIAGVSLVANYRTEFDNLVRDGGVDGLIKALQTKNSSLDPALAASPAGAQKK
;
A
#
# COMPACT_ATOMS: atom_id res chain seq x y z
N MET A 1 -20.81 25.43 -85.76
CA MET A 1 -20.13 24.27 -85.12
C MET A 1 -19.76 24.68 -83.72
N LEU A 2 -20.53 24.22 -82.71
CA LEU A 2 -20.45 24.67 -81.33
C LEU A 2 -19.95 23.56 -80.48
N ARG A 3 -18.69 23.65 -79.94
CA ARG A 3 -18.11 22.68 -79.03
C ARG A 3 -18.46 23.14 -77.59
N ARG A 4 -19.34 22.40 -76.95
CA ARG A 4 -19.64 22.57 -75.53
C ARG A 4 -18.57 21.83 -74.71
N LEU A 5 -17.81 22.58 -73.92
CA LEU A 5 -16.91 22.04 -72.86
C LEU A 5 -17.71 21.81 -71.59
N VAL A 6 -17.83 20.53 -71.20
CA VAL A 6 -18.39 20.15 -69.87
C VAL A 6 -17.23 20.13 -68.89
N ARG A 7 -17.29 21.00 -67.90
CA ARG A 7 -16.37 21.01 -66.74
C ARG A 7 -16.96 20.07 -65.70
N LEU A 8 -16.31 18.95 -65.43
CA LEU A 8 -16.55 18.10 -64.27
C LEU A 8 -15.89 18.77 -63.03
N ALA A 9 -16.69 19.16 -62.07
CA ALA A 9 -16.24 19.59 -60.73
C ALA A 9 -16.19 18.33 -59.85
N THR A 10 -15.01 17.88 -59.49
CA THR A 10 -14.76 16.82 -58.50
C THR A 10 -14.83 17.46 -57.12
N VAL A 11 -15.89 17.15 -56.37
CA VAL A 11 -16.01 17.48 -54.94
C VAL A 11 -15.28 16.40 -54.15
N ALA A 12 -14.11 16.74 -53.60
CA ALA A 12 -13.40 15.89 -52.63
C ALA A 12 -14.06 16.06 -51.26
N ALA A 13 -14.82 15.05 -50.82
CA ALA A 13 -15.34 14.99 -49.47
C ALA A 13 -14.22 14.53 -48.54
N ALA A 14 -13.67 15.43 -47.74
CA ALA A 14 -12.74 15.09 -46.66
C ALA A 14 -13.54 14.51 -45.48
N ALA A 15 -13.50 13.20 -45.30
CA ALA A 15 -14.03 12.52 -44.14
C ALA A 15 -13.11 12.81 -42.95
N ALA A 16 -13.54 13.66 -42.04
CA ALA A 16 -12.88 13.89 -40.75
C ALA A 16 -13.09 12.64 -39.88
N ILE A 17 -12.04 11.85 -39.72
CA ILE A 17 -12.02 10.74 -38.77
C ILE A 17 -11.96 11.36 -37.37
N ALA A 18 -13.09 11.44 -36.69
CA ALA A 18 -13.13 11.75 -35.25
C ALA A 18 -12.53 10.60 -34.47
N VAL A 19 -11.27 10.73 -34.04
CA VAL A 19 -10.65 9.82 -33.11
C VAL A 19 -11.35 10.02 -31.77
N PRO A 20 -12.02 9.01 -31.19
CA PRO A 20 -12.59 9.15 -29.86
C PRO A 20 -11.44 9.41 -28.88
N ALA A 21 -11.43 10.56 -28.23
CA ALA A 21 -10.58 10.84 -27.10
C ALA A 21 -10.96 9.82 -26.02
N LEU A 22 -10.11 8.82 -25.81
CA LEU A 22 -10.20 7.93 -24.66
C LEU A 22 -10.14 8.82 -23.42
N ALA A 23 -11.28 9.03 -22.77
CA ALA A 23 -11.36 9.71 -21.50
C ALA A 23 -10.46 8.92 -20.54
N GLN A 24 -9.25 9.43 -20.28
CA GLN A 24 -8.41 8.91 -19.22
C GLN A 24 -9.21 9.09 -17.93
N ALA A 25 -9.59 7.98 -17.31
CA ALA A 25 -10.19 8.04 -15.99
C ALA A 25 -9.25 8.87 -15.10
N GLU A 26 -9.77 9.96 -14.58
CA GLU A 26 -8.99 10.87 -13.74
C GLU A 26 -8.47 10.09 -12.54
N VAL A 27 -7.15 9.96 -12.43
CA VAL A 27 -6.51 9.24 -11.33
C VAL A 27 -6.79 10.00 -10.05
N MET A 28 -7.49 9.37 -9.11
CA MET A 28 -7.80 9.95 -7.79
C MET A 28 -6.53 10.55 -7.16
N ALA A 29 -6.61 11.76 -6.65
CA ALA A 29 -5.50 12.42 -5.97
C ALA A 29 -5.03 11.60 -4.75
N PRO A 30 -3.72 11.56 -4.45
CA PRO A 30 -3.16 10.66 -3.44
C PRO A 30 -3.65 10.96 -2.02
N ASP A 31 -3.86 12.21 -1.67
CA ASP A 31 -4.43 12.63 -0.38
C ASP A 31 -5.91 12.26 -0.25
N VAL A 32 -6.67 12.38 -1.34
CA VAL A 32 -8.07 11.92 -1.41
C VAL A 32 -8.14 10.40 -1.26
N LEU A 33 -7.24 9.67 -1.91
CA LEU A 33 -7.15 8.21 -1.80
C LEU A 33 -6.90 7.79 -0.35
N VAL A 34 -5.85 8.34 0.28
CA VAL A 34 -5.51 8.04 1.68
C VAL A 34 -6.67 8.38 2.61
N LYS A 35 -7.30 9.54 2.44
CA LYS A 35 -8.44 9.95 3.25
C LYS A 35 -9.61 8.99 3.11
N ASN A 36 -10.01 8.65 1.88
CA ASN A 36 -11.15 7.78 1.63
C ASN A 36 -10.93 6.38 2.20
N VAL A 37 -9.77 5.77 1.95
CA VAL A 37 -9.43 4.44 2.47
C VAL A 37 -9.38 4.45 4.00
N THR A 38 -8.77 5.47 4.61
CA THR A 38 -8.70 5.60 6.08
C THR A 38 -10.10 5.68 6.68
N LEU A 39 -10.95 6.56 6.16
CA LEU A 39 -12.29 6.76 6.70
C LEU A 39 -13.19 5.52 6.49
N GLU A 40 -13.10 4.86 5.33
CA GLU A 40 -13.83 3.61 5.06
C GLU A 40 -13.43 2.50 6.02
N VAL A 41 -12.12 2.27 6.20
CA VAL A 41 -11.60 1.23 7.10
C VAL A 41 -12.00 1.49 8.55
N VAL A 42 -11.87 2.73 9.01
CA VAL A 42 -12.26 3.11 10.38
C VAL A 42 -13.76 2.97 10.60
N ASP A 43 -14.58 3.32 9.63
CA ASP A 43 -16.04 3.15 9.70
C ASP A 43 -16.44 1.67 9.81
N ILE A 44 -15.81 0.80 9.01
CA ILE A 44 -16.01 -0.65 9.09
C ILE A 44 -15.60 -1.17 10.48
N ILE A 45 -14.42 -0.80 10.98
CA ILE A 45 -13.94 -1.23 12.30
C ILE A 45 -14.91 -0.82 13.40
N ARG A 46 -15.43 0.40 13.35
CA ARG A 46 -16.37 0.93 14.37
C ARG A 46 -17.73 0.25 14.35
N LYS A 47 -18.19 -0.21 13.19
CA LYS A 47 -19.53 -0.81 13.02
C LYS A 47 -19.53 -2.33 13.18
N ASP A 48 -18.41 -3.01 12.98
CA ASP A 48 -18.33 -4.47 13.06
C ASP A 48 -18.18 -4.93 14.51
N GLN A 49 -19.27 -5.52 15.05
CA GLN A 49 -19.31 -5.98 16.44
C GLN A 49 -18.29 -7.08 16.75
N ASP A 50 -17.98 -7.94 15.79
CA ASP A 50 -17.01 -9.02 16.00
C ASP A 50 -15.59 -8.45 16.09
N ILE A 51 -15.28 -7.41 15.29
CA ILE A 51 -14.00 -6.70 15.40
C ILE A 51 -13.89 -6.00 16.76
N GLN A 52 -14.97 -5.37 17.22
CA GLN A 52 -15.02 -4.68 18.51
C GLN A 52 -14.93 -5.66 19.69
N ALA A 53 -15.50 -6.85 19.57
CA ALA A 53 -15.43 -7.90 20.60
C ALA A 53 -14.02 -8.48 20.78
N GLY A 54 -13.12 -8.29 19.80
CA GLY A 54 -11.77 -8.82 19.87
C GLY A 54 -11.64 -10.32 19.66
N GLY A 55 -10.48 -10.88 20.02
CA GLY A 55 -10.25 -12.33 19.92
C GLY A 55 -9.89 -12.82 18.52
N ALA A 56 -10.02 -14.12 18.29
CA ALA A 56 -9.57 -14.77 17.05
C ALA A 56 -10.43 -14.37 15.82
N VAL A 57 -11.74 -14.18 16.02
CA VAL A 57 -12.66 -13.76 14.95
C VAL A 57 -12.31 -12.35 14.50
N ALA A 58 -12.11 -11.42 15.44
CA ALA A 58 -11.70 -10.05 15.13
C ALA A 58 -10.39 -10.01 14.35
N LYS A 59 -9.38 -10.81 14.76
CA LYS A 59 -8.10 -10.91 14.05
C LYS A 59 -8.29 -11.37 12.60
N LYS A 60 -9.09 -12.41 12.38
CA LYS A 60 -9.37 -12.93 11.02
C LYS A 60 -10.09 -11.89 10.16
N LYS A 61 -11.11 -11.22 10.70
CA LYS A 61 -11.83 -10.14 10.00
C LYS A 61 -10.93 -8.96 9.70
N MET A 62 -10.04 -8.59 10.62
CA MET A 62 -9.08 -7.50 10.42
C MET A 62 -8.09 -7.82 9.29
N VAL A 63 -7.56 -9.05 9.23
CA VAL A 63 -6.69 -9.48 8.12
C VAL A 63 -7.45 -9.37 6.80
N ALA A 64 -8.67 -9.89 6.71
CA ALA A 64 -9.50 -9.81 5.51
C ALA A 64 -9.81 -8.35 5.10
N LEU A 65 -10.06 -7.46 6.07
CA LEU A 65 -10.25 -6.03 5.84
C LEU A 65 -9.00 -5.38 5.25
N ILE A 66 -7.82 -5.68 5.82
CA ILE A 66 -6.54 -5.20 5.30
C ILE A 66 -6.34 -5.68 3.87
N GLU A 67 -6.51 -6.97 3.61
CA GLU A 67 -6.31 -7.58 2.29
C GLU A 67 -7.22 -6.97 1.22
N THR A 68 -8.47 -6.69 1.56
CA THR A 68 -9.47 -6.20 0.60
C THR A 68 -9.48 -4.68 0.43
N LYS A 69 -9.18 -3.91 1.49
CA LYS A 69 -9.34 -2.45 1.49
C LYS A 69 -8.02 -1.69 1.52
N ILE A 70 -6.95 -2.25 2.07
CA ILE A 70 -5.68 -1.54 2.26
C ILE A 70 -4.64 -2.01 1.23
N LEU A 71 -4.37 -3.32 1.15
CA LEU A 71 -3.30 -3.86 0.31
C LEU A 71 -3.38 -3.49 -1.18
N PRO A 72 -4.58 -3.33 -1.82
CA PRO A 72 -4.66 -2.90 -3.20
C PRO A 72 -4.01 -1.54 -3.49
N HIS A 73 -3.85 -0.71 -2.45
CA HIS A 73 -3.25 0.62 -2.56
C HIS A 73 -1.75 0.64 -2.27
N PHE A 74 -1.11 -0.52 -2.04
CA PHE A 74 0.30 -0.64 -1.73
C PHE A 74 1.10 -1.25 -2.88
N ASN A 75 2.35 -0.80 -3.06
CA ASN A 75 3.33 -1.43 -3.92
C ASN A 75 4.31 -2.27 -3.09
N PHE A 76 3.93 -3.52 -2.80
CA PHE A 76 4.79 -4.42 -2.01
C PHE A 76 6.11 -4.75 -2.68
N GLN A 77 6.18 -4.74 -4.01
CA GLN A 77 7.46 -4.92 -4.70
C GLN A 77 8.44 -3.79 -4.40
N ALA A 78 7.98 -2.55 -4.42
CA ALA A 78 8.80 -1.40 -4.06
C ALA A 78 9.18 -1.43 -2.58
N MET A 79 8.23 -1.74 -1.67
CA MET A 79 8.49 -1.89 -0.24
C MET A 79 9.55 -2.95 0.05
N THR A 80 9.38 -4.14 -0.52
CA THR A 80 10.29 -5.27 -0.30
C THR A 80 11.67 -4.99 -0.89
N SER A 81 11.73 -4.46 -2.11
CA SER A 81 13.01 -4.11 -2.73
C SER A 81 13.77 -3.05 -1.92
N SER A 82 13.07 -2.08 -1.34
CA SER A 82 13.66 -1.07 -0.47
C SER A 82 14.12 -1.64 0.88
N ALA A 83 13.37 -2.58 1.48
CA ALA A 83 13.75 -3.26 2.72
C ALA A 83 14.95 -4.19 2.53
N VAL A 84 14.99 -4.95 1.43
CA VAL A 84 16.10 -5.86 1.08
C VAL A 84 17.33 -5.06 0.61
N GLY A 85 17.12 -3.86 0.08
CA GLY A 85 18.17 -2.92 -0.32
C GLY A 85 19.12 -3.51 -1.37
N ARG A 86 20.43 -3.34 -1.15
CA ARG A 86 21.48 -3.81 -2.08
C ARG A 86 21.42 -5.31 -2.40
N ASN A 87 20.82 -6.10 -1.53
CA ASN A 87 20.69 -7.54 -1.73
C ASN A 87 19.56 -7.92 -2.69
N TRP A 88 18.63 -6.99 -3.01
CA TRP A 88 17.55 -7.24 -3.97
C TRP A 88 18.05 -7.65 -5.36
N GLY A 89 19.19 -7.09 -5.80
CA GLY A 89 19.83 -7.46 -7.07
C GLY A 89 20.39 -8.87 -7.09
N LYS A 90 20.65 -9.50 -5.93
CA LYS A 90 21.15 -10.88 -5.82
C LYS A 90 20.04 -11.92 -5.91
N ALA A 91 18.78 -11.52 -5.68
CA ALA A 91 17.63 -12.40 -5.71
C ALA A 91 17.19 -12.68 -7.17
N ASN A 92 16.92 -13.95 -7.48
CA ASN A 92 16.27 -14.34 -8.73
C ASN A 92 14.77 -14.00 -8.71
N ALA A 93 14.06 -14.25 -9.82
CA ALA A 93 12.63 -13.89 -9.96
C ALA A 93 11.73 -14.63 -8.96
N GLU A 94 11.98 -15.91 -8.71
CA GLU A 94 11.23 -16.72 -7.74
C GLU A 94 11.45 -16.21 -6.31
N GLN A 95 12.71 -15.96 -5.94
CA GLN A 95 13.07 -15.42 -4.63
C GLN A 95 12.44 -14.04 -4.40
N LYS A 96 12.41 -13.18 -5.42
CA LYS A 96 11.73 -11.88 -5.34
C LYS A 96 10.23 -12.01 -5.08
N THR A 97 9.57 -12.95 -5.75
CA THR A 97 8.15 -13.25 -5.51
C THR A 97 7.93 -13.73 -4.08
N ARG A 98 8.71 -14.70 -3.61
CA ARG A 98 8.63 -15.21 -2.23
C ARG A 98 8.92 -14.13 -1.19
N LEU A 99 9.94 -13.31 -1.38
CA LEU A 99 10.24 -12.18 -0.50
C LEU A 99 9.07 -11.19 -0.40
N ASN A 100 8.42 -10.88 -1.53
CA ASN A 100 7.25 -9.98 -1.53
C ASN A 100 6.09 -10.57 -0.73
N GLU A 101 5.80 -11.86 -0.91
CA GLU A 101 4.72 -12.55 -0.20
C GLU A 101 4.99 -12.65 1.30
N GLU A 102 6.20 -13.06 1.66
CA GLU A 102 6.58 -13.22 3.07
C GLU A 102 6.67 -11.86 3.80
N PHE A 103 7.21 -10.83 3.16
CA PHE A 103 7.29 -9.51 3.79
C PHE A 103 5.91 -8.85 3.91
N LYS A 104 5.04 -9.00 2.89
CA LYS A 104 3.63 -8.60 2.97
C LYS A 104 2.95 -9.27 4.17
N THR A 105 3.06 -10.59 4.29
CA THR A 105 2.48 -11.37 5.39
C THR A 105 3.00 -10.91 6.74
N LEU A 106 4.32 -10.66 6.85
CA LEU A 106 4.93 -10.14 8.06
C LEU A 106 4.31 -8.81 8.50
N LEU A 107 4.21 -7.86 7.56
CA LEU A 107 3.65 -6.54 7.86
C LEU A 107 2.17 -6.63 8.26
N VAL A 108 1.37 -7.41 7.53
CA VAL A 108 -0.05 -7.60 7.86
C VAL A 108 -0.22 -8.19 9.26
N ARG A 109 0.51 -9.27 9.59
CA ARG A 109 0.42 -9.95 10.89
C ARG A 109 0.92 -9.08 12.04
N THR A 110 2.00 -8.33 11.81
CA THR A 110 2.59 -7.47 12.84
C THR A 110 1.71 -6.28 13.17
N TYR A 111 1.10 -5.66 12.15
CA TYR A 111 0.42 -4.37 12.32
C TYR A 111 -1.11 -4.47 12.33
N SER A 112 -1.72 -5.64 12.01
CA SER A 112 -3.19 -5.79 12.02
C SER A 112 -3.82 -5.48 13.37
N SER A 113 -3.17 -5.87 14.48
CA SER A 113 -3.68 -5.58 15.82
C SER A 113 -3.65 -4.09 16.18
N ALA A 114 -2.71 -3.33 15.62
CA ALA A 114 -2.66 -1.88 15.85
C ALA A 114 -3.88 -1.16 15.27
N LEU A 115 -4.48 -1.70 14.19
CA LEU A 115 -5.66 -1.10 13.58
C LEU A 115 -6.92 -1.26 14.44
N THR A 116 -7.00 -2.29 15.28
CA THR A 116 -8.16 -2.47 16.20
C THR A 116 -8.20 -1.41 17.29
N ALA A 117 -7.08 -0.73 17.56
CA ALA A 117 -7.03 0.34 18.52
C ALA A 117 -7.65 1.67 18.03
N TYR A 118 -8.01 1.75 16.73
CA TYR A 118 -8.54 2.97 16.12
C TYR A 118 -10.08 3.07 16.24
N SER A 119 -10.62 3.05 17.48
CA SER A 119 -12.05 3.19 17.74
C SER A 119 -12.52 4.65 17.86
N ASP A 120 -11.74 5.50 18.53
CA ASP A 120 -12.17 6.87 18.94
C ASP A 120 -11.27 7.98 18.41
N GLN A 121 -10.18 7.62 17.70
CA GLN A 121 -9.24 8.59 17.19
C GLN A 121 -9.87 9.51 16.13
N LYS A 122 -9.41 10.75 16.10
CA LYS A 122 -9.67 11.71 15.04
C LYS A 122 -8.50 11.77 14.09
N PHE A 123 -8.80 11.91 12.81
CA PHE A 123 -7.79 12.00 11.76
C PHE A 123 -7.77 13.42 11.18
N ASP A 124 -6.62 14.07 11.26
CA ASP A 124 -6.35 15.37 10.65
C ASP A 124 -5.53 15.12 9.36
N PHE A 125 -6.19 15.23 8.22
CA PHE A 125 -5.58 15.07 6.89
C PHE A 125 -4.96 16.40 6.49
N ARG A 126 -3.64 16.45 6.43
CA ARG A 126 -2.92 17.67 6.09
C ARG A 126 -2.99 17.93 4.59
N PRO A 127 -3.14 19.19 4.16
CA PRO A 127 -3.16 19.52 2.73
C PRO A 127 -1.89 19.04 2.03
N LEU A 128 -2.07 18.30 0.94
CA LEU A 128 -0.96 17.87 0.10
C LEU A 128 -0.38 19.08 -0.65
N ARG A 129 0.94 19.24 -0.58
CA ARG A 129 1.69 20.22 -1.35
C ARG A 129 2.44 19.51 -2.47
N ALA A 130 1.73 19.20 -3.56
CA ALA A 130 2.29 18.53 -4.72
C ALA A 130 1.92 19.28 -6.00
N LYS A 131 2.77 19.17 -7.01
CA LYS A 131 2.51 19.66 -8.37
C LYS A 131 1.80 18.55 -9.17
N PRO A 132 1.00 18.88 -10.17
CA PRO A 132 0.35 17.89 -11.04
C PRO A 132 1.33 16.94 -11.76
N THR A 133 2.59 17.37 -11.91
CA THR A 133 3.68 16.64 -12.56
C THR A 133 4.43 15.69 -11.62
N ASP A 134 4.19 15.79 -10.31
CA ASP A 134 4.91 14.96 -9.35
C ASP A 134 4.47 13.51 -9.49
N THR A 135 5.44 12.62 -9.47
CA THR A 135 5.28 11.17 -9.53
C THR A 135 5.48 10.49 -8.18
N ASP A 136 6.04 11.24 -7.24
CA ASP A 136 6.34 10.81 -5.88
C ASP A 136 5.90 11.91 -4.91
N VAL A 137 5.12 11.53 -3.90
CA VAL A 137 4.58 12.46 -2.91
C VAL A 137 4.55 11.81 -1.54
N THR A 138 4.49 12.64 -0.51
CA THR A 138 4.21 12.21 0.87
C THR A 138 2.87 12.78 1.31
N VAL A 139 1.92 11.90 1.64
CA VAL A 139 0.64 12.28 2.27
C VAL A 139 0.77 12.17 3.76
N ASN A 140 0.48 13.28 4.47
CA ASN A 140 0.63 13.37 5.91
C ASN A 140 -0.73 13.31 6.60
N VAL A 141 -0.87 12.42 7.58
CA VAL A 141 -2.06 12.28 8.43
C VAL A 141 -1.64 12.33 9.89
N ARG A 142 -2.35 13.11 10.69
CA ARG A 142 -2.17 13.14 12.14
C ARG A 142 -3.31 12.38 12.81
N VAL A 143 -2.97 11.40 13.60
CA VAL A 143 -3.91 10.67 14.46
C VAL A 143 -3.93 11.33 15.82
N ILE A 144 -5.11 11.78 16.21
CA ILE A 144 -5.35 12.52 17.45
C ILE A 144 -6.20 11.65 18.36
N GLN A 145 -5.69 11.36 19.54
CA GLN A 145 -6.38 10.66 20.61
C GLN A 145 -6.36 11.51 21.89
N SER A 146 -7.48 11.56 22.60
CA SER A 146 -7.56 12.32 23.85
C SER A 146 -6.55 11.83 24.88
N GLY A 147 -5.83 12.77 25.52
CA GLY A 147 -4.85 12.47 26.55
C GLY A 147 -3.48 12.00 26.07
N THR A 148 -3.25 11.93 24.75
CA THR A 148 -1.94 11.56 24.19
C THR A 148 -1.45 12.58 23.17
N GLN A 149 -0.13 12.57 22.91
CA GLN A 149 0.44 13.37 21.82
C GLN A 149 -0.06 12.82 20.47
N PRO A 150 -0.41 13.70 19.51
CA PRO A 150 -0.78 13.27 18.18
C PRO A 150 0.34 12.49 17.51
N VAL A 151 -0.01 11.36 16.87
CA VAL A 151 0.93 10.54 16.09
C VAL A 151 0.84 10.94 14.62
N THR A 152 1.97 11.26 14.00
CA THR A 152 2.04 11.52 12.57
C THR A 152 2.25 10.21 11.81
N ILE A 153 1.45 10.01 10.76
CA ILE A 153 1.63 8.94 9.79
C ILE A 153 1.87 9.60 8.43
N ASP A 154 3.04 9.31 7.85
CA ASP A 154 3.40 9.74 6.51
C ASP A 154 3.31 8.56 5.56
N TYR A 155 2.55 8.70 4.49
CA TYR A 155 2.46 7.74 3.41
C TYR A 155 3.31 8.22 2.24
N ASP A 156 4.44 7.55 1.98
CA ASP A 156 5.25 7.80 0.79
C ASP A 156 4.63 7.05 -0.39
N MET A 157 4.22 7.79 -1.40
CA MET A 157 3.42 7.28 -2.51
C MET A 157 4.08 7.58 -3.85
N GLU A 158 3.94 6.64 -4.77
CA GLU A 158 4.39 6.77 -6.17
C GLU A 158 3.20 6.66 -7.13
N LYS A 159 3.28 7.40 -8.24
CA LYS A 159 2.28 7.35 -9.31
C LYS A 159 2.58 6.17 -10.24
N ARG A 160 1.60 5.28 -10.42
CA ARG A 160 1.66 4.12 -11.31
C ARG A 160 0.54 4.19 -12.36
N PRO A 161 0.60 3.43 -13.46
CA PRO A 161 -0.51 3.38 -14.43
C PRO A 161 -1.85 3.02 -13.79
N SER A 162 -1.84 2.22 -12.72
CA SER A 162 -3.03 1.83 -11.95
C SER A 162 -3.43 2.83 -10.85
N GLY A 163 -2.86 4.03 -10.82
CA GLY A 163 -3.08 5.04 -9.80
C GLY A 163 -1.94 5.14 -8.78
N TRP A 164 -2.16 5.92 -7.74
CA TRP A 164 -1.18 6.11 -6.66
C TRP A 164 -1.05 4.86 -5.79
N LYS A 165 0.20 4.52 -5.42
CA LYS A 165 0.52 3.37 -4.57
C LYS A 165 1.47 3.79 -3.45
N VAL A 166 1.18 3.33 -2.24
CA VAL A 166 2.08 3.50 -1.09
C VAL A 166 3.25 2.54 -1.19
N TRP A 167 4.48 3.03 -1.05
CA TRP A 167 5.68 2.20 -1.04
C TRP A 167 6.46 2.29 0.28
N ASP A 168 6.15 3.24 1.18
CA ASP A 168 6.60 3.25 2.57
C ASP A 168 5.57 3.95 3.46
N VAL A 169 5.57 3.60 4.73
CA VAL A 169 4.79 4.26 5.78
C VAL A 169 5.73 4.61 6.91
N ARG A 170 5.75 5.89 7.29
CA ARG A 170 6.48 6.34 8.47
C ARG A 170 5.51 6.66 9.59
N ILE A 171 5.71 6.05 10.74
CA ILE A 171 4.92 6.30 11.96
C ILE A 171 5.79 7.03 12.96
N ALA A 172 5.40 8.22 13.36
CA ALA A 172 6.21 9.11 14.20
C ALA A 172 7.65 9.29 13.68
N GLY A 173 7.80 9.38 12.34
CA GLY A 173 9.09 9.52 11.65
C GLY A 173 9.86 8.23 11.42
N VAL A 174 9.42 7.09 11.96
CA VAL A 174 10.08 5.78 11.77
C VAL A 174 9.49 5.08 10.54
N SER A 175 10.33 4.86 9.52
CA SER A 175 9.95 4.14 8.30
C SER A 175 9.77 2.64 8.59
N LEU A 176 8.64 2.07 8.17
CA LEU A 176 8.40 0.63 8.28
C LEU A 176 9.37 -0.17 7.43
N VAL A 177 9.69 0.32 6.23
CA VAL A 177 10.59 -0.36 5.30
C VAL A 177 12.04 -0.29 5.78
N ALA A 178 12.51 0.92 6.16
CA ALA A 178 13.88 1.11 6.61
C ALA A 178 14.21 0.36 7.91
N ASN A 179 13.19 0.18 8.77
CA ASN A 179 13.34 -0.53 10.04
C ASN A 179 13.79 -2.00 9.86
N TYR A 180 13.40 -2.64 8.76
CA TYR A 180 13.80 -4.03 8.46
C TYR A 180 15.15 -4.13 7.73
N ARG A 181 15.69 -3.04 7.20
CA ARG A 181 16.87 -3.08 6.31
C ARG A 181 18.09 -3.72 6.97
N THR A 182 18.40 -3.34 8.21
CA THR A 182 19.55 -3.87 8.93
C THR A 182 19.38 -5.37 9.27
N GLU A 183 18.19 -5.76 9.71
CA GLU A 183 17.87 -7.17 9.99
C GLU A 183 17.99 -8.01 8.73
N PHE A 184 17.41 -7.54 7.61
CA PHE A 184 17.45 -8.26 6.33
C PHE A 184 18.87 -8.35 5.76
N ASP A 185 19.68 -7.29 5.88
CA ASP A 185 21.07 -7.31 5.45
C ASP A 185 21.89 -8.36 6.22
N ASN A 186 21.67 -8.47 7.53
CA ASN A 186 22.30 -9.48 8.36
C ASN A 186 21.88 -10.91 7.97
N LEU A 187 20.58 -11.14 7.81
CA LEU A 187 20.04 -12.45 7.40
C LEU A 187 20.54 -12.90 6.03
N VAL A 188 20.67 -11.96 5.08
CA VAL A 188 21.24 -12.27 3.75
C VAL A 188 22.75 -12.53 3.85
N ARG A 189 23.47 -11.81 4.70
CA ARG A 189 24.91 -12.06 4.92
C ARG A 189 25.15 -13.47 5.47
N ASP A 190 24.31 -13.91 6.39
CA ASP A 190 24.51 -15.15 7.15
C ASP A 190 23.99 -16.39 6.39
N GLY A 191 22.91 -16.26 5.61
CA GLY A 191 22.25 -17.38 4.94
C GLY A 191 21.84 -17.15 3.48
N GLY A 192 22.32 -16.07 2.86
CA GLY A 192 21.92 -15.70 1.52
C GLY A 192 20.44 -15.25 1.45
N VAL A 193 19.93 -15.08 0.23
CA VAL A 193 18.53 -14.69 0.01
C VAL A 193 17.56 -15.77 0.54
N ASP A 194 17.90 -17.04 0.40
CA ASP A 194 17.07 -18.15 0.89
C ASP A 194 17.05 -18.18 2.44
N GLY A 195 18.14 -17.80 3.08
CA GLY A 195 18.19 -17.62 4.54
C GLY A 195 17.22 -16.54 5.01
N LEU A 196 17.16 -15.41 4.32
CA LEU A 196 16.18 -14.35 4.59
C LEU A 196 14.75 -14.86 4.41
N ILE A 197 14.46 -15.54 3.29
CA ILE A 197 13.12 -16.11 3.02
C ILE A 197 12.72 -17.07 4.15
N LYS A 198 13.60 -17.99 4.54
CA LYS A 198 13.34 -18.94 5.62
C LYS A 198 13.09 -18.27 6.97
N ALA A 199 13.85 -17.23 7.28
CA ALA A 199 13.67 -16.45 8.51
C ALA A 199 12.31 -15.75 8.53
N LEU A 200 11.90 -15.14 7.41
CA LEU A 200 10.57 -14.54 7.27
C LEU A 200 9.46 -15.56 7.44
N GLN A 201 9.56 -16.74 6.82
CA GLN A 201 8.59 -17.82 6.95
C GLN A 201 8.45 -18.30 8.42
N THR A 202 9.57 -18.48 9.10
CA THR A 202 9.59 -18.86 10.52
C THR A 202 8.91 -17.78 11.37
N LYS A 203 9.24 -16.51 11.15
CA LYS A 203 8.64 -15.39 11.87
C LYS A 203 7.13 -15.27 11.58
N ASN A 204 6.72 -15.44 10.36
CA ASN A 204 5.32 -15.45 9.96
C ASN A 204 4.54 -16.59 10.63
N SER A 205 5.11 -17.80 10.68
CA SER A 205 4.49 -18.93 11.35
C SER A 205 4.29 -18.67 12.85
N SER A 206 5.25 -18.03 13.51
CA SER A 206 5.14 -17.67 14.94
C SER A 206 4.10 -16.57 15.23
N LEU A 207 3.80 -15.73 14.23
CA LEU A 207 2.79 -14.67 14.32
C LEU A 207 1.40 -15.15 13.90
N ASP A 208 1.25 -16.42 13.47
CA ASP A 208 -0.03 -16.96 13.04
C ASP A 208 -1.05 -16.91 14.18
N PRO A 209 -2.24 -16.29 13.97
CA PRO A 209 -3.27 -16.25 15.00
C PRO A 209 -3.76 -17.62 15.47
N ALA A 210 -3.66 -18.65 14.62
CA ALA A 210 -4.00 -20.01 14.97
C ALA A 210 -2.98 -20.66 15.92
N LEU A 211 -1.71 -20.21 15.89
CA LEU A 211 -0.63 -20.68 16.76
C LEU A 211 -0.43 -19.77 17.99
N ALA A 212 -0.89 -18.52 17.94
CA ALA A 212 -0.79 -17.56 19.05
C ALA A 212 -1.75 -17.86 20.23
N ALA A 213 -2.54 -18.92 20.16
CA ALA A 213 -3.39 -19.39 21.25
C ALA A 213 -2.61 -20.12 22.37
N SER A 214 -1.26 -20.25 22.27
CA SER A 214 -0.41 -20.70 23.37
C SER A 214 0.10 -19.48 24.15
N PRO A 215 -0.12 -19.41 25.47
CA PRO A 215 0.37 -18.30 26.28
C PRO A 215 1.88 -18.49 26.52
N ALA A 216 2.68 -17.77 25.76
CA ALA A 216 4.11 -17.66 26.03
C ALA A 216 4.47 -16.23 26.41
N GLY A 217 4.60 -16.02 27.71
CA GLY A 217 5.57 -15.10 28.27
C GLY A 217 5.28 -13.62 28.16
N ALA A 218 4.51 -13.10 29.10
CA ALA A 218 4.70 -11.75 29.60
C ALA A 218 6.20 -11.51 29.87
N GLN A 219 6.90 -10.76 29.05
CA GLN A 219 8.15 -10.14 29.50
C GLN A 219 7.82 -8.79 30.11
N LYS A 220 7.72 -8.81 31.43
CA LYS A 220 7.98 -7.67 32.29
C LYS A 220 9.44 -7.21 32.07
N LYS A 221 9.64 -6.00 31.64
CA LYS A 221 10.45 -4.98 32.30
C LYS A 221 10.39 -3.71 31.49
#